data_4f1a3c519f8602ee426b4cdc2a8d1f1d
#
_entry.id   4f1a3c519f8602ee426b4cdc2a8d1f1d
#
_cell.length_a   1.000
_cell.length_b   1.000
_cell.length_c   1.000
_cell.angle_alpha   90.00
_cell.angle_beta   90.00
_cell.angle_gamma   90.00
#
_symmetry.space_group_name_H-M   'P 1'
#
loop_
_entity.id
_entity.type
_entity.pdbx_description
1 polymer ?
#
loop_
_entity_poly.entity_id
_entity_poly.type
_entity_poly.pdbx_seq_one_letter_code
_entity_poly.pdbx_strand_id
1 'polypeptide(L)'
;MDIVCIGGGPAGLYFALLMKKQDPSHRVRVIERNKPYDTFGWGVVFSDQTLGNLQAADPESAAEVLDAFNHWDDIEVNIRGHKFRSGGHGFIGIGRKRLLNILQRRCEQLGVELVFETDAQGDQDYPDADLIIASDGLNSRIRAKYAETFQPDIDTRKCRFVWLGTHKKFDAFTFAFEETPAGWFQAHAYQFDADTATFIVEAPEDVWLSAGMDKMEKEESIAFCEKLFAKHLDGNPLMSNASHLRGSAQWIRFPRVVCKTWVHHNGRAPVVLMGDAAHTAHFSIGSGT
;
A
#
# COMPACT_ATOMS: atom_id res chain seq x y z
N MET A 1 5.62 -25.78 -14.21
CA MET A 1 5.59 -24.51 -14.96
C MET A 1 6.75 -23.63 -14.48
N ASP A 2 7.30 -22.81 -15.39
CA ASP A 2 8.19 -21.70 -15.05
C ASP A 2 7.35 -20.42 -14.94
N ILE A 3 7.23 -19.87 -13.73
CA ILE A 3 6.37 -18.72 -13.41
C ILE A 3 7.25 -17.56 -12.95
N VAL A 4 7.07 -16.39 -13.55
CA VAL A 4 7.82 -15.18 -13.22
C VAL A 4 6.86 -14.09 -12.74
N CYS A 5 7.06 -13.62 -11.50
CA CYS A 5 6.38 -12.45 -10.95
C CYS A 5 7.31 -11.24 -11.07
N ILE A 6 6.93 -10.24 -11.84
CA ILE A 6 7.67 -8.98 -11.97
C ILE A 6 7.09 -7.99 -10.98
N GLY A 7 7.84 -7.72 -9.89
CA GLY A 7 7.46 -6.91 -8.74
C GLY A 7 7.28 -7.73 -7.47
N GLY A 8 8.12 -7.46 -6.47
CA GLY A 8 8.14 -8.11 -5.14
C GLY A 8 7.29 -7.39 -4.09
N GLY A 9 6.19 -6.76 -4.51
CA GLY A 9 5.16 -6.24 -3.61
C GLY A 9 4.28 -7.36 -3.04
N PRO A 10 3.31 -7.03 -2.15
CA PRO A 10 2.43 -8.03 -1.51
C PRO A 10 1.74 -8.95 -2.53
N ALA A 11 1.23 -8.40 -3.63
CA ALA A 11 0.52 -9.18 -4.66
C ALA A 11 1.43 -10.23 -5.31
N GLY A 12 2.64 -9.84 -5.75
CA GLY A 12 3.58 -10.76 -6.41
C GLY A 12 4.11 -11.83 -5.47
N LEU A 13 4.48 -11.47 -4.24
CA LEU A 13 4.96 -12.40 -3.22
C LEU A 13 3.87 -13.40 -2.83
N TYR A 14 2.64 -12.90 -2.57
CA TYR A 14 1.54 -13.76 -2.14
C TYR A 14 1.11 -14.72 -3.24
N PHE A 15 1.02 -14.25 -4.48
CA PHE A 15 0.77 -15.12 -5.63
C PHE A 15 1.86 -16.20 -5.75
N ALA A 16 3.13 -15.81 -5.67
CA ALA A 16 4.26 -16.73 -5.82
C ALA A 16 4.25 -17.85 -4.79
N LEU A 17 4.01 -17.50 -3.51
CA LEU A 17 3.94 -18.50 -2.44
C LEU A 17 2.75 -19.46 -2.63
N LEU A 18 1.59 -18.97 -3.06
CA LEU A 18 0.43 -19.82 -3.30
C LEU A 18 0.64 -20.78 -4.47
N MET A 19 1.24 -20.32 -5.55
CA MET A 19 1.57 -21.18 -6.70
C MET A 19 2.57 -22.28 -6.31
N LYS A 20 3.57 -21.93 -5.52
CA LYS A 20 4.55 -22.90 -5.03
C LYS A 20 3.97 -23.89 -4.03
N LYS A 21 3.02 -23.43 -3.20
CA LYS A 21 2.28 -24.28 -2.26
C LYS A 21 1.34 -25.24 -3.00
N GLN A 22 0.69 -24.77 -4.07
CA GLN A 22 -0.22 -25.58 -4.87
C GLN A 22 0.50 -26.73 -5.57
N ASP A 23 1.66 -26.45 -6.14
CA ASP A 23 2.50 -27.47 -6.78
C ASP A 23 3.99 -27.16 -6.56
N PRO A 24 4.66 -27.89 -5.64
CA PRO A 24 6.08 -27.70 -5.36
C PRO A 24 7.03 -27.91 -6.56
N SER A 25 6.56 -28.56 -7.62
CA SER A 25 7.35 -28.72 -8.86
C SER A 25 7.43 -27.45 -9.70
N HIS A 26 6.61 -26.46 -9.48
CA HIS A 26 6.69 -25.19 -10.17
C HIS A 26 8.02 -24.49 -9.86
N ARG A 27 8.68 -23.99 -10.90
CA ARG A 27 9.75 -23.03 -10.74
C ARG A 27 9.10 -21.64 -10.65
N VAL A 28 9.17 -21.00 -9.48
CA VAL A 28 8.56 -19.68 -9.25
C VAL A 28 9.64 -18.70 -8.87
N ARG A 29 9.72 -17.60 -9.63
CA ARG A 29 10.68 -16.50 -9.42
C ARG A 29 9.93 -15.19 -9.17
N VAL A 30 10.39 -14.41 -8.20
CA VAL A 30 9.93 -13.02 -7.98
C VAL A 30 11.09 -12.09 -8.26
N ILE A 31 10.91 -11.14 -9.17
CA ILE A 31 11.93 -10.19 -9.58
C ILE A 31 11.59 -8.82 -8.96
N GLU A 32 12.48 -8.29 -8.14
CA GLU A 32 12.27 -7.04 -7.42
C GLU A 32 13.46 -6.09 -7.63
N ARG A 33 13.17 -4.84 -7.97
CA ARG A 33 14.19 -3.81 -8.24
C ARG A 33 14.84 -3.26 -6.97
N ASN A 34 14.12 -3.30 -5.85
CA ASN A 34 14.63 -2.80 -4.57
C ASN A 34 15.46 -3.88 -3.86
N LYS A 35 16.16 -3.45 -2.80
CA LYS A 35 16.87 -4.36 -1.89
C LYS A 35 15.89 -5.20 -1.08
N PRO A 36 16.33 -6.35 -0.57
CA PRO A 36 15.56 -7.10 0.42
C PRO A 36 15.15 -6.21 1.58
N TYR A 37 13.93 -6.38 2.05
CA TYR A 37 13.39 -5.67 3.21
C TYR A 37 13.29 -4.13 3.08
N ASP A 38 13.48 -3.58 1.87
CA ASP A 38 13.36 -2.15 1.63
C ASP A 38 11.95 -1.81 1.09
N THR A 39 11.28 -0.87 1.75
CA THR A 39 9.97 -0.36 1.34
C THR A 39 9.72 1.01 1.94
N PHE A 40 8.80 1.76 1.33
CA PHE A 40 8.31 3.04 1.82
C PHE A 40 6.92 2.88 2.46
N GLY A 41 6.47 3.90 3.16
CA GLY A 41 5.18 3.92 3.84
C GLY A 41 5.27 3.41 5.28
N TRP A 42 4.16 3.50 5.99
CA TRP A 42 4.06 3.16 7.39
C TRP A 42 3.29 1.86 7.59
N GLY A 43 2.06 1.94 8.03
CA GLY A 43 1.20 0.79 8.20
C GLY A 43 0.26 0.59 7.03
N VAL A 44 -0.26 -0.62 6.90
CA VAL A 44 -1.36 -0.99 6.03
C VAL A 44 -2.49 -1.58 6.87
N VAL A 45 -3.71 -1.48 6.37
CA VAL A 45 -4.92 -1.96 7.05
C VAL A 45 -5.53 -3.09 6.25
N PHE A 46 -5.95 -4.14 6.95
CA PHE A 46 -6.79 -5.21 6.42
C PHE A 46 -8.12 -5.26 7.14
N SER A 47 -9.16 -5.71 6.44
CA SER A 47 -10.41 -6.12 7.06
C SER A 47 -10.31 -7.56 7.59
N ASP A 48 -11.17 -7.92 8.53
CA ASP A 48 -11.30 -9.31 9.02
C ASP A 48 -11.57 -10.29 7.88
N GLN A 49 -12.32 -9.87 6.85
CA GLN A 49 -12.57 -10.70 5.67
C GLN A 49 -11.27 -11.01 4.92
N THR A 50 -10.39 -10.01 4.74
CA THR A 50 -9.09 -10.22 4.09
C THR A 50 -8.24 -11.18 4.90
N LEU A 51 -8.21 -11.02 6.22
CA LEU A 51 -7.50 -11.93 7.11
C LEU A 51 -8.02 -13.35 7.02
N GLY A 52 -9.35 -13.54 7.02
CA GLY A 52 -9.97 -14.86 6.83
C GLY A 52 -9.57 -15.53 5.52
N ASN A 53 -9.46 -14.76 4.44
CA ASN A 53 -8.97 -15.26 3.16
C ASN A 53 -7.49 -15.68 3.22
N LEU A 54 -6.64 -14.90 3.90
CA LEU A 54 -5.23 -15.26 4.12
C LEU A 54 -5.10 -16.55 4.94
N GLN A 55 -5.87 -16.68 6.03
CA GLN A 55 -5.89 -17.88 6.87
C GLN A 55 -6.33 -19.14 6.10
N ALA A 56 -7.32 -19.00 5.23
CA ALA A 56 -7.80 -20.12 4.41
C ALA A 56 -6.77 -20.55 3.35
N ALA A 57 -6.03 -19.61 2.77
CA ALA A 57 -5.09 -19.87 1.69
C ALA A 57 -3.70 -20.32 2.18
N ASP A 58 -3.14 -19.62 3.18
CA ASP A 58 -1.83 -19.95 3.80
C ASP A 58 -1.84 -19.65 5.31
N PRO A 59 -2.27 -20.62 6.15
CA PRO A 59 -2.38 -20.45 7.60
C PRO A 59 -1.06 -20.02 8.27
N GLU A 60 0.08 -20.45 7.73
CA GLU A 60 1.38 -20.18 8.32
C GLU A 60 1.75 -18.69 8.22
N SER A 61 1.66 -18.09 7.02
CA SER A 61 1.91 -16.65 6.89
C SER A 61 0.83 -15.82 7.57
N ALA A 62 -0.42 -16.28 7.56
CA ALA A 62 -1.51 -15.61 8.26
C ALA A 62 -1.30 -15.59 9.79
N ALA A 63 -0.78 -16.68 10.39
CA ALA A 63 -0.44 -16.70 11.81
C ALA A 63 0.65 -15.67 12.16
N GLU A 64 1.70 -15.55 11.35
CA GLU A 64 2.75 -14.53 11.56
C GLU A 64 2.21 -13.09 11.38
N VAL A 65 1.26 -12.89 10.46
CA VAL A 65 0.55 -11.59 10.32
C VAL A 65 -0.26 -11.31 11.58
N LEU A 66 -1.00 -12.29 12.08
CA LEU A 66 -1.80 -12.19 13.32
C LEU A 66 -0.97 -11.86 14.55
N ASP A 67 0.22 -12.45 14.69
CA ASP A 67 1.14 -12.15 15.82
C ASP A 67 1.76 -10.75 15.74
N ALA A 68 1.71 -10.12 14.57
CA ALA A 68 2.42 -8.86 14.30
C ALA A 68 1.49 -7.65 14.13
N PHE A 69 0.17 -7.80 14.27
CA PHE A 69 -0.78 -6.73 13.98
C PHE A 69 -1.35 -6.07 15.23
N ASN A 70 -1.97 -4.90 15.02
CA ASN A 70 -2.86 -4.25 15.99
C ASN A 70 -4.29 -4.37 15.50
N HIS A 71 -5.20 -4.82 16.38
CA HIS A 71 -6.62 -4.98 16.08
C HIS A 71 -7.44 -3.87 16.74
N TRP A 72 -8.43 -3.39 16.03
CA TRP A 72 -9.47 -2.50 16.56
C TRP A 72 -10.80 -2.71 15.84
N ASP A 73 -11.89 -2.54 16.58
CA ASP A 73 -13.25 -2.71 16.05
C ASP A 73 -13.91 -1.40 15.69
N ASP A 74 -13.36 -0.28 16.18
CA ASP A 74 -14.04 0.99 16.15
C ASP A 74 -13.50 1.91 15.06
N ILE A 75 -14.41 2.69 14.48
CA ILE A 75 -14.12 3.87 13.69
C ILE A 75 -14.50 5.08 14.54
N GLU A 76 -13.62 6.06 14.62
CA GLU A 76 -13.85 7.33 15.31
C GLU A 76 -13.78 8.49 14.30
N VAL A 77 -14.79 9.37 14.34
CA VAL A 77 -14.84 10.61 13.53
C VAL A 77 -14.85 11.81 14.44
N ASN A 78 -13.86 12.69 14.28
CA ASN A 78 -13.74 13.95 15.01
C ASN A 78 -13.98 15.11 14.03
N ILE A 79 -15.02 15.89 14.25
CA ILE A 79 -15.37 17.05 13.42
C ILE A 79 -15.97 18.18 14.29
N ARG A 80 -15.47 19.40 14.14
CA ARG A 80 -15.95 20.59 14.87
C ARG A 80 -16.06 20.38 16.39
N GLY A 81 -15.12 19.66 16.98
CA GLY A 81 -15.11 19.34 18.43
C GLY A 81 -16.08 18.24 18.83
N HIS A 82 -16.87 17.68 17.93
CA HIS A 82 -17.71 16.52 18.17
C HIS A 82 -16.96 15.24 17.84
N LYS A 83 -17.17 14.23 18.67
CA LYS A 83 -16.60 12.90 18.52
C LYS A 83 -17.72 11.87 18.33
N PHE A 84 -17.67 11.14 17.25
CA PHE A 84 -18.60 10.05 16.93
C PHE A 84 -17.81 8.74 16.85
N ARG A 85 -18.33 7.68 17.45
CA ARG A 85 -17.69 6.37 17.44
C ARG A 85 -18.69 5.29 17.04
N SER A 86 -18.26 4.40 16.15
CA SER A 86 -19.02 3.26 15.67
C SER A 86 -18.16 2.01 15.79
N GLY A 87 -18.70 0.93 16.35
CA GLY A 87 -18.00 -0.32 16.61
C GLY A 87 -18.42 -1.45 15.69
N GLY A 88 -17.72 -2.60 15.80
CA GLY A 88 -18.04 -3.82 15.09
C GLY A 88 -17.56 -3.86 13.63
N HIS A 89 -16.52 -3.12 13.29
CA HIS A 89 -15.98 -3.03 11.92
C HIS A 89 -14.86 -4.02 11.63
N GLY A 90 -14.11 -4.45 12.64
CA GLY A 90 -13.03 -5.43 12.52
C GLY A 90 -11.91 -5.02 11.55
N PHE A 91 -10.92 -4.31 12.05
CA PHE A 91 -9.73 -3.91 11.29
C PHE A 91 -8.45 -4.39 11.96
N ILE A 92 -7.46 -4.68 11.13
CA ILE A 92 -6.10 -4.95 11.58
C ILE A 92 -5.11 -4.03 10.88
N GLY A 93 -4.15 -3.50 11.64
CA GLY A 93 -3.05 -2.69 11.15
C GLY A 93 -1.72 -3.41 11.33
N ILE A 94 -0.91 -3.45 10.30
CA ILE A 94 0.43 -4.02 10.32
C ILE A 94 1.40 -3.10 9.62
N GLY A 95 2.65 -3.02 10.12
CA GLY A 95 3.70 -2.31 9.42
C GLY A 95 3.96 -2.91 8.03
N ARG A 96 3.95 -2.08 6.99
CA ARG A 96 4.17 -2.53 5.60
C ARG A 96 5.47 -3.33 5.44
N LYS A 97 6.54 -2.87 6.08
CA LYS A 97 7.82 -3.58 6.10
C LYS A 97 7.70 -4.96 6.75
N ARG A 98 6.98 -5.04 7.86
CA ARG A 98 6.75 -6.31 8.57
C ARG A 98 5.99 -7.31 7.69
N LEU A 99 4.92 -6.85 7.03
CA LEU A 99 4.16 -7.68 6.09
C LEU A 99 5.04 -8.24 4.97
N LEU A 100 5.83 -7.39 4.30
CA LEU A 100 6.72 -7.84 3.24
C LEU A 100 7.76 -8.85 3.74
N ASN A 101 8.32 -8.64 4.95
CA ASN A 101 9.28 -9.56 5.54
C ASN A 101 8.65 -10.95 5.81
N ILE A 102 7.41 -10.98 6.27
CA ILE A 102 6.67 -12.23 6.47
C ILE A 102 6.50 -12.96 5.14
N LEU A 103 6.02 -12.27 4.12
CA LEU A 103 5.79 -12.86 2.81
C LEU A 103 7.09 -13.32 2.12
N GLN A 104 8.17 -12.55 2.22
CA GLN A 104 9.48 -12.93 1.68
C GLN A 104 10.00 -14.21 2.35
N ARG A 105 10.01 -14.27 3.69
CA ARG A 105 10.43 -15.49 4.41
C ARG A 105 9.58 -16.69 4.03
N ARG A 106 8.26 -16.50 3.91
CA ARG A 106 7.36 -17.58 3.49
C ARG A 106 7.67 -18.08 2.08
N CYS A 107 7.94 -17.19 1.15
CA CYS A 107 8.40 -17.52 -0.19
C CYS A 107 9.69 -18.36 -0.17
N GLU A 108 10.68 -17.93 0.61
CA GLU A 108 11.96 -18.66 0.76
C GLU A 108 11.76 -20.05 1.34
N GLN A 109 10.93 -20.19 2.40
CA GLN A 109 10.61 -21.49 3.01
C GLN A 109 9.99 -22.47 2.02
N LEU A 110 9.18 -21.98 1.09
CA LEU A 110 8.53 -22.78 0.06
C LEU A 110 9.43 -23.03 -1.17
N GLY A 111 10.59 -22.40 -1.25
CA GLY A 111 11.51 -22.53 -2.38
C GLY A 111 11.16 -21.65 -3.58
N VAL A 112 10.50 -20.52 -3.35
CA VAL A 112 10.38 -19.45 -4.36
C VAL A 112 11.72 -18.74 -4.48
N GLU A 113 12.20 -18.53 -5.70
CA GLU A 113 13.43 -17.78 -5.98
C GLU A 113 13.14 -16.27 -5.93
N LEU A 114 13.72 -15.56 -4.95
CA LEU A 114 13.61 -14.10 -4.81
C LEU A 114 14.85 -13.44 -5.40
N VAL A 115 14.68 -12.67 -6.48
CA VAL A 115 15.75 -11.98 -7.20
C VAL A 115 15.60 -10.48 -6.96
N PHE A 116 16.39 -9.96 -6.04
CA PHE A 116 16.38 -8.53 -5.68
C PHE A 116 17.35 -7.70 -6.53
N GLU A 117 17.27 -6.38 -6.41
CA GLU A 117 18.12 -5.39 -7.11
C GLU A 117 18.14 -5.61 -8.63
N THR A 118 17.05 -6.15 -9.16
CA THR A 118 16.88 -6.47 -10.58
C THR A 118 15.68 -5.73 -11.16
N ASP A 119 15.94 -4.71 -11.97
CA ASP A 119 14.91 -3.90 -12.61
C ASP A 119 14.52 -4.51 -13.96
N ALA A 120 13.57 -5.46 -13.94
CA ALA A 120 13.02 -6.07 -15.15
C ALA A 120 12.40 -5.00 -16.07
N GLN A 121 12.81 -4.99 -17.33
CA GLN A 121 12.31 -4.03 -18.32
C GLN A 121 10.97 -4.47 -18.91
N GLY A 122 10.66 -5.75 -18.84
CA GLY A 122 9.39 -6.30 -19.30
C GLY A 122 9.41 -7.83 -19.38
N ASP A 123 8.35 -8.36 -19.96
CA ASP A 123 8.17 -9.81 -20.16
C ASP A 123 9.17 -10.43 -21.14
N GLN A 124 9.77 -9.63 -22.03
CA GLN A 124 10.80 -10.08 -22.97
C GLN A 124 12.09 -10.55 -22.27
N ASP A 125 12.34 -10.14 -21.05
CA ASP A 125 13.51 -10.57 -20.27
C ASP A 125 13.40 -12.03 -19.81
N TYR A 126 12.19 -12.62 -19.93
CA TYR A 126 11.86 -13.98 -19.49
C TYR A 126 11.20 -14.80 -20.60
N PRO A 127 11.94 -15.07 -21.69
CA PRO A 127 11.37 -15.71 -22.90
C PRO A 127 10.91 -17.16 -22.68
N ASP A 128 11.44 -17.82 -21.65
CA ASP A 128 11.15 -19.22 -21.34
C ASP A 128 10.05 -19.40 -20.26
N ALA A 129 9.48 -18.30 -19.77
CA ALA A 129 8.41 -18.37 -18.79
C ALA A 129 7.11 -18.91 -19.39
N ASP A 130 6.46 -19.84 -18.68
CA ASP A 130 5.14 -20.36 -19.04
C ASP A 130 4.02 -19.39 -18.63
N LEU A 131 4.27 -18.55 -17.60
CA LEU A 131 3.34 -17.56 -17.06
C LEU A 131 4.11 -16.37 -16.50
N ILE A 132 3.67 -15.16 -16.84
CA ILE A 132 4.22 -13.92 -16.32
C ILE A 132 3.14 -13.16 -15.56
N ILE A 133 3.43 -12.85 -14.29
CA ILE A 133 2.60 -12.00 -13.44
C ILE A 133 3.24 -10.61 -13.36
N ALA A 134 2.55 -9.63 -13.89
CA ALA A 134 2.94 -8.23 -13.81
C ALA A 134 2.35 -7.61 -12.53
N SER A 135 3.11 -7.64 -11.45
CA SER A 135 2.82 -7.02 -10.15
C SER A 135 3.77 -5.85 -9.85
N ASP A 136 4.18 -5.15 -10.93
CA ASP A 136 5.14 -4.05 -10.94
C ASP A 136 4.55 -2.70 -10.47
N GLY A 137 3.36 -2.75 -9.89
CA GLY A 137 2.73 -1.68 -9.15
C GLY A 137 2.10 -0.59 -10.00
N LEU A 138 1.80 0.54 -9.35
CA LEU A 138 1.04 1.65 -9.91
C LEU A 138 1.57 2.15 -11.28
N ASN A 139 2.89 2.23 -11.42
CA ASN A 139 3.56 2.71 -12.63
C ASN A 139 3.98 1.55 -13.54
N SER A 140 3.16 0.52 -13.65
CA SER A 140 3.45 -0.70 -14.40
C SER A 140 3.91 -0.43 -15.83
N ARG A 141 5.13 -0.87 -16.14
CA ARG A 141 5.69 -0.84 -17.51
C ARG A 141 4.99 -1.83 -18.44
N ILE A 142 4.61 -2.97 -17.89
CA ILE A 142 3.91 -4.02 -18.65
C ILE A 142 2.51 -3.57 -19.04
N ARG A 143 1.77 -2.93 -18.11
CA ARG A 143 0.47 -2.31 -18.43
C ARG A 143 0.61 -1.28 -19.54
N ALA A 144 1.63 -0.43 -19.48
CA ALA A 144 1.88 0.59 -20.50
C ALA A 144 2.26 -0.04 -21.85
N LYS A 145 3.11 -1.06 -21.84
CA LYS A 145 3.54 -1.78 -23.07
C LYS A 145 2.35 -2.40 -23.83
N TYR A 146 1.40 -2.97 -23.12
CA TYR A 146 0.25 -3.65 -23.70
C TYR A 146 -1.07 -2.87 -23.47
N ALA A 147 -1.00 -1.53 -23.50
CA ALA A 147 -2.14 -0.67 -23.24
C ALA A 147 -3.33 -0.91 -24.18
N GLU A 148 -3.08 -1.29 -25.44
CA GLU A 148 -4.13 -1.62 -26.40
C GLU A 148 -4.96 -2.84 -25.96
N THR A 149 -4.35 -3.83 -25.32
CA THR A 149 -5.05 -5.00 -24.79
C THR A 149 -5.72 -4.69 -23.47
N PHE A 150 -4.96 -4.15 -22.50
CA PHE A 150 -5.45 -3.93 -21.14
C PHE A 150 -6.46 -2.79 -21.04
N GLN A 151 -6.42 -1.83 -21.97
CA GLN A 151 -7.28 -0.64 -22.04
C GLN A 151 -7.42 0.04 -20.67
N PRO A 152 -6.28 0.52 -20.10
CA PRO A 152 -6.30 1.13 -18.78
C PRO A 152 -7.04 2.48 -18.80
N ASP A 153 -7.97 2.66 -17.87
CA ASP A 153 -8.53 3.95 -17.49
C ASP A 153 -7.78 4.44 -16.25
N ILE A 154 -6.99 5.51 -16.41
CA ILE A 154 -6.19 6.11 -15.35
C ILE A 154 -6.70 7.51 -15.08
N ASP A 155 -7.34 7.68 -13.93
CA ASP A 155 -7.89 8.97 -13.46
C ASP A 155 -7.14 9.43 -12.20
N THR A 156 -6.34 10.48 -12.31
CA THR A 156 -5.61 11.04 -11.18
C THR A 156 -6.53 11.97 -10.38
N ARG A 157 -6.84 11.57 -9.15
CA ARG A 157 -7.71 12.33 -8.25
C ARG A 157 -7.12 13.70 -7.92
N LYS A 158 -7.98 14.69 -7.74
CA LYS A 158 -7.53 16.08 -7.48
C LYS A 158 -7.04 16.29 -6.06
N CYS A 159 -7.58 15.54 -5.09
CA CYS A 159 -7.12 15.63 -3.70
C CYS A 159 -5.62 15.34 -3.60
N ARG A 160 -4.98 16.08 -2.72
CA ARG A 160 -3.58 15.90 -2.33
C ARG A 160 -3.53 15.18 -1.00
N PHE A 161 -2.60 14.26 -0.83
CA PHE A 161 -2.36 13.62 0.45
C PHE A 161 -0.87 13.45 0.74
N VAL A 162 -0.53 13.43 2.02
CA VAL A 162 0.80 13.12 2.53
C VAL A 162 0.71 11.99 3.55
N TRP A 163 1.62 11.03 3.45
CA TRP A 163 1.65 9.87 4.32
C TRP A 163 2.73 10.04 5.39
N LEU A 164 2.29 10.35 6.60
CA LEU A 164 3.14 10.58 7.78
C LEU A 164 2.95 9.47 8.81
N GLY A 165 3.80 9.49 9.83
CA GLY A 165 3.70 8.66 11.03
C GLY A 165 3.70 9.50 12.29
N THR A 166 3.32 8.90 13.42
CA THR A 166 3.40 9.52 14.75
C THR A 166 3.51 8.45 15.84
N HIS A 167 4.04 8.83 17.02
CA HIS A 167 4.02 8.00 18.22
C HIS A 167 2.74 8.15 19.04
N LYS A 168 1.80 8.99 18.60
CA LYS A 168 0.45 9.03 19.19
C LYS A 168 -0.23 7.69 18.98
N LYS A 169 -0.72 7.08 20.09
CA LYS A 169 -1.48 5.82 20.04
C LYS A 169 -2.95 6.08 19.78
N PHE A 170 -3.51 5.37 18.84
CA PHE A 170 -4.93 5.41 18.49
C PHE A 170 -5.57 4.07 18.82
N ASP A 171 -6.73 4.10 19.47
CA ASP A 171 -7.52 2.92 19.86
C ASP A 171 -8.68 2.64 18.91
N ALA A 172 -8.76 3.40 17.82
CA ALA A 172 -9.76 3.26 16.76
C ALA A 172 -9.15 3.71 15.42
N PHE A 173 -9.75 3.31 14.31
CA PHE A 173 -9.48 3.94 13.03
C PHE A 173 -10.07 5.35 13.06
N THR A 174 -9.22 6.34 13.21
CA THR A 174 -9.61 7.72 13.52
C THR A 174 -9.59 8.61 12.28
N PHE A 175 -10.71 9.27 12.02
CA PHE A 175 -10.83 10.36 11.06
C PHE A 175 -10.97 11.69 11.80
N ALA A 176 -10.07 12.64 11.53
CA ALA A 176 -10.09 13.97 12.10
C ALA A 176 -10.26 15.01 10.99
N PHE A 177 -11.24 15.90 11.15
CA PHE A 177 -11.52 16.97 10.20
C PHE A 177 -11.25 18.32 10.86
N GLU A 178 -10.37 19.12 10.24
CA GLU A 178 -10.00 20.45 10.72
C GLU A 178 -10.31 21.51 9.67
N GLU A 179 -11.04 22.55 10.09
CA GLU A 179 -11.39 23.69 9.25
C GLU A 179 -10.34 24.78 9.33
N THR A 180 -9.92 25.29 8.19
CA THR A 180 -9.00 26.43 8.08
C THR A 180 -9.68 27.54 7.26
N PRO A 181 -9.14 28.78 7.22
CA PRO A 181 -9.62 29.80 6.30
C PRO A 181 -9.58 29.39 4.82
N ALA A 182 -8.70 28.43 4.47
CA ALA A 182 -8.60 27.89 3.11
C ALA A 182 -9.64 26.81 2.82
N GLY A 183 -10.20 26.16 3.84
CA GLY A 183 -11.13 25.05 3.75
C GLY A 183 -10.74 23.88 4.65
N TRP A 184 -11.28 22.69 4.36
CA TRP A 184 -11.16 21.51 5.19
C TRP A 184 -9.91 20.68 4.85
N PHE A 185 -9.20 20.28 5.90
CA PHE A 185 -8.23 19.20 5.87
C PHE A 185 -8.78 18.00 6.65
N GLN A 186 -8.48 16.81 6.14
CA GLN A 186 -8.83 15.55 6.79
C GLN A 186 -7.54 14.82 7.15
N ALA A 187 -7.50 14.22 8.35
CA ALA A 187 -6.50 13.20 8.68
C ALA A 187 -7.18 11.88 8.97
N HIS A 188 -6.55 10.78 8.57
CA HIS A 188 -6.91 9.47 9.07
C HIS A 188 -5.70 8.78 9.68
N ALA A 189 -5.93 8.24 10.87
CA ALA A 189 -4.88 7.66 11.67
C ALA A 189 -5.29 6.29 12.22
N TYR A 190 -4.32 5.39 12.25
CA TYR A 190 -4.47 4.05 12.81
C TYR A 190 -3.12 3.52 13.27
N GLN A 191 -3.15 2.79 14.37
CA GLN A 191 -1.96 2.15 14.89
C GLN A 191 -1.60 0.91 14.09
N PHE A 192 -0.32 0.66 13.82
CA PHE A 192 0.12 -0.51 13.09
C PHE A 192 1.23 -1.31 13.78
N ASP A 193 1.82 -0.75 14.84
CA ASP A 193 2.73 -1.46 15.75
C ASP A 193 2.59 -0.94 17.18
N ALA A 194 3.43 -1.44 18.10
CA ALA A 194 3.34 -1.09 19.52
C ALA A 194 3.53 0.42 19.80
N ASP A 195 4.32 1.11 18.96
CA ASP A 195 4.79 2.46 19.23
C ASP A 195 4.50 3.48 18.13
N THR A 196 3.97 3.04 16.98
CA THR A 196 3.80 3.90 15.81
C THR A 196 2.41 3.78 15.20
N ALA A 197 1.85 4.91 14.80
CA ALA A 197 0.64 5.01 14.02
C ALA A 197 0.90 5.67 12.66
N THR A 198 0.15 5.26 11.67
CA THR A 198 0.01 5.99 10.41
C THR A 198 -0.81 7.24 10.65
N PHE A 199 -0.45 8.35 10.02
CA PHE A 199 -1.18 9.61 10.02
C PHE A 199 -1.16 10.21 8.61
N ILE A 200 -2.24 10.00 7.86
CA ILE A 200 -2.36 10.48 6.49
C ILE A 200 -3.18 11.76 6.51
N VAL A 201 -2.62 12.85 5.97
CA VAL A 201 -3.34 14.11 5.82
C VAL A 201 -3.75 14.29 4.37
N GLU A 202 -5.00 14.66 4.13
CA GLU A 202 -5.59 14.86 2.82
C GLU A 202 -6.34 16.19 2.75
N ALA A 203 -6.28 16.86 1.59
CA ALA A 203 -7.05 18.05 1.30
C ALA A 203 -7.43 18.11 -0.19
N PRO A 204 -8.58 18.73 -0.55
CA PRO A 204 -8.88 19.12 -1.91
C PRO A 204 -7.77 20.03 -2.47
N GLU A 205 -7.52 19.95 -3.78
CA GLU A 205 -6.40 20.69 -4.39
C GLU A 205 -6.52 22.20 -4.24
N ASP A 206 -7.71 22.73 -4.38
CA ASP A 206 -7.99 24.16 -4.20
C ASP A 206 -7.75 24.63 -2.77
N VAL A 207 -8.11 23.84 -1.77
CA VAL A 207 -7.81 24.07 -0.35
C VAL A 207 -6.31 24.00 -0.09
N TRP A 208 -5.64 22.99 -0.63
CA TRP A 208 -4.20 22.78 -0.52
C TRP A 208 -3.40 23.98 -1.10
N LEU A 209 -3.80 24.46 -2.30
CA LEU A 209 -3.21 25.64 -2.95
C LEU A 209 -3.52 26.93 -2.16
N SER A 210 -4.77 27.12 -1.71
CA SER A 210 -5.16 28.31 -0.95
C SER A 210 -4.46 28.41 0.40
N ALA A 211 -4.08 27.27 1.00
CA ALA A 211 -3.28 27.22 2.21
C ALA A 211 -1.78 27.46 1.95
N GLY A 212 -1.36 27.63 0.70
CA GLY A 212 0.04 27.89 0.31
C GLY A 212 0.96 26.68 0.42
N MET A 213 0.39 25.46 0.47
CA MET A 213 1.14 24.22 0.64
C MET A 213 2.09 23.91 -0.52
N ASP A 214 1.81 24.45 -1.72
CA ASP A 214 2.63 24.32 -2.93
C ASP A 214 3.97 25.08 -2.84
N LYS A 215 4.08 26.01 -1.88
CA LYS A 215 5.25 26.85 -1.64
C LYS A 215 6.04 26.44 -0.40
N MET A 216 5.52 25.48 0.38
CA MET A 216 6.14 25.01 1.60
C MET A 216 7.19 23.94 1.29
N GLU A 217 8.33 24.05 1.93
CA GLU A 217 9.29 22.96 1.99
C GLU A 217 8.75 21.81 2.84
N LYS A 218 9.38 20.65 2.78
CA LYS A 218 8.93 19.43 3.45
C LYS A 218 8.70 19.64 4.94
N GLU A 219 9.66 20.24 5.63
CA GLU A 219 9.62 20.47 7.07
C GLU A 219 8.53 21.46 7.46
N GLU A 220 8.36 22.52 6.68
CA GLU A 220 7.30 23.51 6.88
C GLU A 220 5.90 22.88 6.70
N SER A 221 5.76 22.02 5.70
CA SER A 221 4.52 21.28 5.43
C SER A 221 4.17 20.32 6.57
N ILE A 222 5.15 19.61 7.13
CA ILE A 222 4.95 18.74 8.30
C ILE A 222 4.54 19.58 9.52
N ALA A 223 5.25 20.67 9.80
CA ALA A 223 4.94 21.58 10.91
C ALA A 223 3.54 22.20 10.80
N PHE A 224 3.10 22.53 9.56
CA PHE A 224 1.73 22.96 9.31
C PHE A 224 0.72 21.88 9.73
N CYS A 225 0.92 20.64 9.33
CA CYS A 225 0.06 19.52 9.69
C CYS A 225 0.07 19.27 11.21
N GLU A 226 1.23 19.31 11.87
CA GLU A 226 1.32 19.17 13.32
C GLU A 226 0.52 20.25 14.05
N LYS A 227 0.66 21.50 13.66
CA LYS A 227 -0.10 22.61 14.24
C LYS A 227 -1.60 22.47 14.02
N LEU A 228 -2.01 22.09 12.81
CA LEU A 228 -3.41 21.94 12.44
C LEU A 228 -4.10 20.84 13.24
N PHE A 229 -3.42 19.70 13.39
CA PHE A 229 -3.96 18.52 14.08
C PHE A 229 -3.44 18.37 15.52
N ALA A 230 -2.88 19.42 16.14
CA ALA A 230 -2.24 19.36 17.46
C ALA A 230 -3.13 18.73 18.55
N LYS A 231 -4.44 19.03 18.54
CA LYS A 231 -5.40 18.48 19.52
C LYS A 231 -5.65 16.98 19.37
N HIS A 232 -5.25 16.37 18.25
CA HIS A 232 -5.38 14.93 17.97
C HIS A 232 -4.06 14.18 18.17
N LEU A 233 -2.95 14.90 18.34
CA LEU A 233 -1.61 14.34 18.44
C LEU A 233 -1.10 14.21 19.89
N ASP A 234 -1.79 14.81 20.88
CA ASP A 234 -1.40 14.80 22.31
C ASP A 234 0.09 15.16 22.52
N GLY A 235 0.59 16.14 21.75
CA GLY A 235 1.98 16.60 21.83
C GLY A 235 3.00 15.70 21.12
N ASN A 236 2.57 14.65 20.44
CA ASN A 236 3.47 13.82 19.64
C ASN A 236 3.75 14.47 18.28
N PRO A 237 5.00 14.40 17.77
CA PRO A 237 5.35 14.95 16.47
C PRO A 237 4.82 14.09 15.33
N LEU A 238 4.72 14.68 14.14
CA LEU A 238 4.56 13.98 12.87
C LEU A 238 5.91 13.66 12.27
N MET A 239 6.06 12.49 11.72
CA MET A 239 7.30 11.96 11.18
C MET A 239 7.14 11.62 9.69
N SER A 240 8.17 11.92 8.90
CA SER A 240 8.32 11.31 7.58
C SER A 240 9.12 10.02 7.69
N ASN A 241 8.81 9.05 6.84
CA ASN A 241 9.60 7.82 6.78
C ASN A 241 10.65 7.87 5.66
N ALA A 242 11.56 6.88 5.67
CA ALA A 242 12.46 6.53 4.57
C ALA A 242 12.74 7.67 3.58
N SER A 243 13.38 8.73 4.07
CA SER A 243 13.64 9.97 3.29
C SER A 243 14.45 9.74 1.99
N HIS A 244 15.16 8.61 1.91
CA HIS A 244 15.90 8.18 0.72
C HIS A 244 15.00 7.54 -0.36
N LEU A 245 13.76 7.16 -0.02
CA LEU A 245 12.82 6.57 -0.95
C LEU A 245 11.92 7.64 -1.59
N ARG A 246 11.63 7.45 -2.86
CA ARG A 246 10.79 8.34 -3.64
C ARG A 246 9.38 8.41 -3.05
N GLY A 247 8.87 9.63 -2.86
CA GLY A 247 7.51 9.89 -2.34
C GLY A 247 7.41 10.05 -0.83
N SER A 248 8.53 9.95 -0.07
CA SER A 248 8.54 10.18 1.37
C SER A 248 8.17 11.64 1.70
N ALA A 249 7.14 11.81 2.54
CA ALA A 249 6.60 13.10 3.01
C ALA A 249 6.35 14.15 1.91
N GLN A 250 6.02 13.70 0.71
CA GLN A 250 5.57 14.56 -0.37
C GLN A 250 4.07 14.50 -0.51
N TRP A 251 3.45 15.64 -0.82
CA TRP A 251 2.05 15.70 -1.20
C TRP A 251 1.87 15.15 -2.61
N ILE A 252 1.17 14.05 -2.70
CA ILE A 252 0.91 13.34 -3.95
C ILE A 252 -0.59 13.27 -4.24
N ARG A 253 -0.93 12.96 -5.48
CA ARG A 253 -2.30 12.64 -5.90
C ARG A 253 -2.46 11.14 -6.01
N PHE A 254 -3.66 10.68 -5.73
CA PHE A 254 -4.00 9.26 -5.90
C PHE A 254 -4.43 8.98 -7.34
N PRO A 255 -3.71 8.15 -8.09
CA PRO A 255 -4.17 7.69 -9.41
C PRO A 255 -5.07 6.45 -9.25
N ARG A 256 -6.29 6.58 -9.74
CA ARG A 256 -7.19 5.45 -9.91
C ARG A 256 -6.84 4.74 -11.21
N VAL A 257 -6.52 3.48 -11.13
CA VAL A 257 -6.26 2.61 -12.27
C VAL A 257 -7.34 1.55 -12.35
N VAL A 258 -7.93 1.39 -13.53
CA VAL A 258 -8.88 0.30 -13.84
C VAL A 258 -8.56 -0.21 -15.24
N CYS A 259 -8.26 -1.47 -15.39
CA CYS A 259 -8.02 -2.12 -16.68
C CYS A 259 -9.27 -2.91 -17.10
N LYS A 260 -9.65 -2.85 -18.38
CA LYS A 260 -10.78 -3.62 -18.90
C LYS A 260 -10.56 -5.12 -18.90
N THR A 261 -9.33 -5.55 -19.14
CA THR A 261 -8.89 -6.93 -18.99
C THR A 261 -7.54 -6.95 -18.29
N TRP A 262 -7.21 -8.06 -17.66
CA TRP A 262 -5.96 -8.24 -16.92
C TRP A 262 -5.06 -9.28 -17.56
N VAL A 263 -5.49 -9.89 -18.67
CA VAL A 263 -4.74 -10.94 -19.38
C VAL A 263 -4.37 -10.48 -20.78
N HIS A 264 -3.11 -10.67 -21.13
CA HIS A 264 -2.54 -10.51 -22.47
C HIS A 264 -1.78 -11.77 -22.87
N HIS A 265 -1.80 -12.13 -24.13
CA HIS A 265 -0.98 -13.19 -24.69
C HIS A 265 0.10 -12.60 -25.60
N ASN A 266 1.35 -12.71 -25.19
CA ASN A 266 2.48 -12.13 -25.94
C ASN A 266 3.00 -13.02 -27.10
N GLY A 267 2.24 -14.07 -27.47
CA GLY A 267 2.60 -15.06 -28.47
C GLY A 267 3.40 -16.26 -27.94
N ARG A 268 3.83 -16.22 -26.66
CA ARG A 268 4.57 -17.30 -25.97
C ARG A 268 3.90 -17.70 -24.67
N ALA A 269 3.64 -16.74 -23.79
CA ALA A 269 3.04 -16.97 -22.49
C ALA A 269 1.93 -15.97 -22.22
N PRO A 270 0.93 -16.31 -21.37
CA PRO A 270 0.03 -15.33 -20.81
C PRO A 270 0.80 -14.39 -19.89
N VAL A 271 0.46 -13.10 -19.99
CA VAL A 271 0.93 -12.01 -19.12
C VAL A 271 -0.26 -11.46 -18.38
N VAL A 272 -0.25 -11.58 -17.05
CA VAL A 272 -1.39 -11.25 -16.20
C VAL A 272 -1.04 -10.09 -15.29
N LEU A 273 -1.84 -9.01 -15.32
CA LEU A 273 -1.71 -7.90 -14.36
C LEU A 273 -2.26 -8.29 -13.00
N MET A 274 -1.58 -7.86 -11.92
CA MET A 274 -2.01 -8.10 -10.53
C MET A 274 -1.67 -6.91 -9.63
N GLY A 275 -2.46 -6.73 -8.56
CA GLY A 275 -2.30 -5.62 -7.62
C GLY A 275 -2.50 -4.25 -8.28
N ASP A 276 -1.74 -3.26 -7.87
CA ASP A 276 -1.84 -1.89 -8.40
C ASP A 276 -1.53 -1.76 -9.90
N ALA A 277 -0.88 -2.76 -10.49
CA ALA A 277 -0.69 -2.82 -11.94
C ALA A 277 -2.03 -3.02 -12.67
N ALA A 278 -2.95 -3.78 -12.10
CA ALA A 278 -4.27 -4.10 -12.66
C ALA A 278 -5.34 -3.09 -12.24
N HIS A 279 -5.38 -2.78 -10.94
CA HIS A 279 -6.45 -2.00 -10.32
C HIS A 279 -5.95 -1.36 -9.02
N THR A 280 -6.33 -0.09 -8.77
CA THR A 280 -6.05 0.57 -7.50
C THR A 280 -7.34 0.83 -6.72
N ALA A 281 -7.31 0.61 -5.41
CA ALA A 281 -8.33 1.06 -4.48
C ALA A 281 -7.81 2.25 -3.68
N HIS A 282 -8.70 3.21 -3.36
CA HIS A 282 -8.30 4.36 -2.53
C HIS A 282 -7.89 3.89 -1.13
N PHE A 283 -6.77 4.40 -0.63
CA PHE A 283 -6.17 3.96 0.64
C PHE A 283 -7.10 4.10 1.86
N SER A 284 -8.08 5.02 1.82
CA SER A 284 -9.02 5.23 2.94
C SER A 284 -10.02 4.09 3.16
N ILE A 285 -10.15 3.16 2.22
CA ILE A 285 -11.05 2.00 2.38
C ILE A 285 -10.36 0.72 2.87
N GLY A 286 -9.04 0.74 3.06
CA GLY A 286 -8.31 -0.37 3.65
C GLY A 286 -8.32 -1.69 2.84
N SER A 287 -8.58 -1.64 1.54
CA SER A 287 -8.70 -2.83 0.68
C SER A 287 -7.73 -2.86 -0.51
N GLY A 288 -6.71 -2.01 -0.50
CA GLY A 288 -5.76 -1.90 -1.60
C GLY A 288 -4.56 -2.85 -1.51
N THR A 289 -4.37 -3.48 -0.37
CA THR A 289 -3.23 -4.40 -0.15
C THR A 289 -3.64 -5.84 -0.26
#